data_a2a20c365c9d544fd1a70638d1abc3f2
#
_entry.id   a2a20c365c9d544fd1a70638d1abc3f2
#
_cell.length_a   1.000
_cell.length_b   1.000
_cell.length_c   1.000
_cell.angle_alpha   90.00
_cell.angle_beta   90.00
_cell.angle_gamma   90.00
#
_symmetry.space_group_name_H-M   'P 1'
#
loop_
_entity.id
_entity.type
_entity.pdbx_description
1 polymer ?
#
loop_
_entity_poly.entity_id
_entity_poly.type
_entity_poly.pdbx_seq_one_letter_code
_entity_poly.pdbx_strand_id
1 'polypeptide(L)'
;SRGLGDVYKRQLLTVSGGETGEPGNFRVLVGTPYSFVRECTREGKDDEDLVKVLSGGPMMGVAQPDLSACVSKTTSALLFFGAKEAAAHEPTQCINCGRCIRQCPMKLSPRDIERAVLAGSFARTEELFVSSCMECGVCSFVCPAKRPLVQAIRLAKKSLKEGRK
;
A
#
# COMPACT_ATOMS: atom_id res chain seq x y z
N SER A 1 12.40 19.77 25.27
CA SER A 1 12.10 18.31 25.36
C SER A 1 10.61 17.97 25.42
N ARG A 2 9.70 18.92 25.65
CA ARG A 2 8.24 18.67 25.67
C ARG A 2 7.68 18.24 24.30
N GLY A 3 8.21 18.77 23.19
CA GLY A 3 7.68 18.49 21.85
C GLY A 3 7.96 17.08 21.35
N LEU A 4 9.10 16.49 21.68
CA LEU A 4 9.46 15.15 21.19
C LEU A 4 8.62 14.03 21.81
N GLY A 5 8.24 14.15 23.10
CA GLY A 5 7.40 13.16 23.77
C GLY A 5 5.98 13.08 23.23
N ASP A 6 5.38 14.19 22.82
CA ASP A 6 4.01 14.22 22.25
C ASP A 6 3.97 13.74 20.80
N VAL A 7 4.99 14.03 20.01
CA VAL A 7 5.11 13.55 18.62
C VAL A 7 5.13 12.03 18.54
N TYR A 8 5.73 11.36 19.55
CA TYR A 8 5.82 9.88 19.56
C TYR A 8 4.62 9.18 20.19
N LYS A 9 3.77 9.88 20.93
CA LYS A 9 2.60 9.30 21.60
C LYS A 9 1.35 9.33 20.73
N ARG A 10 1.25 10.31 19.85
CA ARG A 10 0.05 10.53 19.03
C ARG A 10 0.43 10.66 17.56
N GLN A 11 -0.44 10.13 16.70
CA GLN A 11 -0.33 10.19 15.25
C GLN A 11 -1.56 10.88 14.69
N LEU A 12 -1.37 11.73 13.68
CA LEU A 12 -2.46 12.20 12.84
C LEU A 12 -2.80 11.09 11.85
N LEU A 13 -4.02 10.61 11.90
CA LEU A 13 -4.51 9.50 11.11
C LEU A 13 -5.69 9.96 10.27
N THR A 14 -5.58 9.83 8.95
CA THR A 14 -6.71 10.03 8.05
C THR A 14 -7.51 8.73 7.96
N VAL A 15 -8.80 8.80 8.22
CA VAL A 15 -9.74 7.69 8.03
C VAL A 15 -10.69 8.03 6.90
N SER A 16 -10.85 7.12 5.94
CA SER A 16 -11.70 7.31 4.76
C SER A 16 -12.05 5.97 4.10
N GLY A 17 -12.84 6.01 3.03
CA GLY A 17 -13.33 4.84 2.28
C GLY A 17 -14.83 4.77 2.27
N GLY A 18 -15.42 4.00 1.36
CA GLY A 18 -16.87 3.89 1.20
C GLY A 18 -17.58 3.29 2.41
N GLU A 19 -16.85 2.50 3.22
CA GLU A 19 -17.39 1.93 4.45
C GLU A 19 -17.03 2.72 5.71
N THR A 20 -16.59 3.97 5.57
CA THR A 20 -16.39 4.90 6.69
C THR A 20 -17.64 5.76 6.86
N GLY A 21 -18.24 5.78 8.05
CA GLY A 21 -19.38 6.65 8.37
C GLY A 21 -18.93 8.11 8.55
N GLU A 22 -17.90 8.34 9.35
CA GLU A 22 -17.28 9.65 9.56
C GLU A 22 -15.85 9.70 8.98
N PRO A 23 -15.65 10.08 7.71
CA PRO A 23 -14.33 10.32 7.17
C PRO A 23 -13.71 11.59 7.74
N GLY A 24 -12.41 11.54 8.06
CA GLY A 24 -11.75 12.71 8.64
C GLY A 24 -10.31 12.45 9.08
N ASN A 25 -9.75 13.46 9.73
CA ASN A 25 -8.42 13.40 10.31
C ASN A 25 -8.52 13.33 11.83
N PHE A 26 -8.00 12.27 12.40
CA PHE A 26 -8.09 11.98 13.83
C PHE A 26 -6.72 12.03 14.48
N ARG A 27 -6.66 12.49 15.71
CA ARG A 27 -5.46 12.45 16.54
C ARG A 27 -5.52 11.21 17.42
N VAL A 28 -4.83 10.15 17.01
CA VAL A 28 -4.90 8.82 17.60
C VAL A 28 -3.62 8.51 18.37
N LEU A 29 -3.72 7.78 19.48
CA LEU A 29 -2.56 7.27 20.19
C LEU A 29 -1.86 6.16 19.39
N VAL A 30 -0.53 6.17 19.39
CA VAL A 30 0.25 5.05 18.84
C VAL A 30 -0.02 3.81 19.71
N GLY A 31 -0.30 2.68 19.05
CA GLY A 31 -0.72 1.45 19.72
C GLY A 31 -2.24 1.24 19.77
N THR A 32 -3.06 2.22 19.31
CA THR A 32 -4.51 2.03 19.20
C THR A 32 -4.82 0.95 18.15
N PRO A 33 -5.62 -0.09 18.47
CA PRO A 33 -6.03 -1.11 17.49
C PRO A 33 -6.86 -0.50 16.36
N TYR A 34 -6.73 -1.06 15.15
CA TYR A 34 -7.56 -0.61 14.01
C TYR A 34 -9.04 -0.90 14.23
N SER A 35 -9.37 -1.96 14.97
CA SER A 35 -10.75 -2.26 15.38
C SER A 35 -11.39 -1.11 16.16
N PHE A 36 -10.66 -0.53 17.11
CA PHE A 36 -11.15 0.62 17.89
C PHE A 36 -11.34 1.86 16.99
N VAL A 37 -10.38 2.12 16.08
CA VAL A 37 -10.54 3.23 15.12
C VAL A 37 -11.78 3.02 14.25
N ARG A 38 -11.99 1.79 13.78
CA ARG A 38 -13.18 1.40 13.00
C ARG A 38 -14.46 1.64 13.79
N GLU A 39 -14.52 1.19 15.03
CA GLU A 39 -15.69 1.37 15.89
C GLU A 39 -16.07 2.83 16.08
N CYS A 40 -15.07 3.70 16.30
CA CYS A 40 -15.28 5.14 16.44
C CYS A 40 -15.73 5.86 15.17
N THR A 41 -15.45 5.28 13.98
CA THR A 41 -15.66 5.97 12.68
C THR A 41 -16.68 5.28 11.78
N ARG A 42 -17.29 4.17 12.22
CA ARG A 42 -18.21 3.40 11.38
C ARG A 42 -19.60 4.00 11.21
N GLU A 43 -20.03 4.90 12.04
CA GLU A 43 -21.36 5.52 12.17
C GLU A 43 -22.40 5.04 11.12
N GLY A 44 -23.26 4.08 11.51
CA GLY A 44 -24.29 3.53 10.60
C GLY A 44 -23.79 2.57 9.51
N LYS A 45 -22.52 2.15 9.56
CA LYS A 45 -21.93 1.15 8.64
C LYS A 45 -21.70 -0.18 9.34
N ASP A 46 -22.08 -1.26 8.70
CA ASP A 46 -21.89 -2.60 9.22
C ASP A 46 -20.51 -3.18 8.82
N ASP A 47 -19.98 -4.07 9.65
CA ASP A 47 -18.70 -4.70 9.38
C ASP A 47 -18.83 -5.82 8.32
N GLU A 48 -20.05 -6.28 8.04
CA GLU A 48 -20.34 -7.27 7.00
C GLU A 48 -20.06 -6.73 5.58
N ASP A 49 -20.22 -5.41 5.38
CA ASP A 49 -19.93 -4.75 4.11
C ASP A 49 -18.44 -4.42 3.91
N LEU A 50 -17.64 -4.55 4.97
CA LEU A 50 -16.21 -4.27 4.94
C LEU A 50 -15.44 -5.41 4.29
N VAL A 51 -14.94 -5.19 3.08
CA VAL A 51 -14.20 -6.21 2.31
C VAL A 51 -12.69 -6.04 2.42
N LYS A 52 -12.21 -4.80 2.55
CA LYS A 52 -10.78 -4.53 2.51
C LYS A 52 -10.38 -3.33 3.36
N VAL A 53 -9.31 -3.51 4.12
CA VAL A 53 -8.68 -2.45 4.90
C VAL A 53 -7.28 -2.18 4.38
N LEU A 54 -6.96 -0.91 4.12
CA LEU A 54 -5.61 -0.48 3.77
C LEU A 54 -5.02 0.37 4.88
N SER A 55 -3.82 0.01 5.31
CA SER A 55 -2.97 0.87 6.15
C SER A 55 -2.04 1.69 5.26
N GLY A 56 -2.25 3.00 5.21
CA GLY A 56 -1.59 3.93 4.30
C GLY A 56 -2.51 4.45 3.20
N GLY A 57 -1.94 5.17 2.23
CA GLY A 57 -2.69 5.71 1.10
C GLY A 57 -3.13 4.66 0.07
N PRO A 58 -4.05 4.99 -0.84
CA PRO A 58 -4.64 4.01 -1.79
C PRO A 58 -3.62 3.42 -2.76
N MET A 59 -2.53 4.13 -3.08
CA MET A 59 -1.50 3.64 -4.01
C MET A 59 -0.33 2.94 -3.32
N MET A 60 0.03 3.34 -2.10
CA MET A 60 1.20 2.85 -1.37
C MET A 60 0.83 1.96 -0.18
N GLY A 61 -0.40 2.02 0.27
CA GLY A 61 -0.89 1.30 1.43
C GLY A 61 -0.76 -0.21 1.31
N VAL A 62 -0.74 -0.86 2.46
CA VAL A 62 -0.68 -2.31 2.57
C VAL A 62 -2.03 -2.82 3.06
N ALA A 63 -2.59 -3.79 2.33
CA ALA A 63 -3.83 -4.44 2.75
C ALA A 63 -3.59 -5.20 4.05
N GLN A 64 -4.50 -5.03 4.99
CA GLN A 64 -4.47 -5.71 6.28
C GLN A 64 -5.36 -6.95 6.19
N PRO A 65 -4.93 -8.09 6.74
CA PRO A 65 -5.74 -9.31 6.77
C PRO A 65 -6.91 -9.19 7.76
N ASP A 66 -6.74 -8.39 8.81
CA ASP A 66 -7.71 -8.18 9.86
C ASP A 66 -7.52 -6.80 10.53
N LEU A 67 -8.31 -6.52 11.54
CA LEU A 67 -8.28 -5.28 12.32
C LEU A 67 -7.47 -5.39 13.64
N SER A 68 -6.73 -6.47 13.83
CA SER A 68 -5.92 -6.70 15.04
C SER A 68 -4.66 -5.84 15.10
N ALA A 69 -4.20 -5.35 13.94
CA ALA A 69 -3.05 -4.46 13.86
C ALA A 69 -3.30 -3.13 14.57
N CYS A 70 -2.22 -2.50 15.01
CA CYS A 70 -2.28 -1.24 15.74
C CYS A 70 -1.68 -0.08 14.95
N VAL A 71 -2.14 1.13 15.26
CA VAL A 71 -1.60 2.38 14.74
C VAL A 71 -0.14 2.51 15.16
N SER A 72 0.75 2.64 14.18
CA SER A 72 2.18 2.88 14.38
C SER A 72 2.55 4.33 14.05
N LYS A 73 3.80 4.70 14.29
CA LYS A 73 4.32 6.04 13.91
C LYS A 73 4.23 6.32 12.39
N THR A 74 4.23 5.28 11.58
CA THR A 74 4.21 5.36 10.11
C THR A 74 2.80 5.21 9.52
N THR A 75 1.80 4.88 10.34
CA THR A 75 0.41 4.76 9.91
C THR A 75 -0.18 6.14 9.67
N SER A 76 -0.25 6.60 8.44
CA SER A 76 -0.76 7.91 8.06
C SER A 76 -2.26 7.90 7.71
N ALA A 77 -2.77 6.76 7.26
CA ALA A 77 -4.17 6.61 6.89
C ALA A 77 -4.68 5.18 7.15
N LEU A 78 -5.98 5.05 7.37
CA LEU A 78 -6.74 3.80 7.31
C LEU A 78 -7.89 4.01 6.33
N LEU A 79 -7.97 3.12 5.34
CA LEU A 79 -9.03 3.17 4.34
C LEU A 79 -9.88 1.90 4.46
N PHE A 80 -11.18 2.09 4.63
CA PHE A 80 -12.17 1.02 4.76
C PHE A 80 -13.00 0.92 3.47
N PHE A 81 -12.80 -0.15 2.72
CA PHE A 81 -13.41 -0.34 1.41
C PHE A 81 -14.45 -1.45 1.40
N GLY A 82 -15.59 -1.16 0.82
CA GLY A 82 -16.61 -2.14 0.50
C GLY A 82 -16.31 -2.87 -0.83
N ALA A 83 -17.21 -3.76 -1.22
CA ALA A 83 -17.06 -4.64 -2.39
C ALA A 83 -16.77 -3.87 -3.70
N LYS A 84 -17.41 -2.72 -3.91
CA LYS A 84 -17.22 -1.90 -5.12
C LYS A 84 -15.81 -1.33 -5.24
N GLU A 85 -15.26 -0.83 -4.15
CA GLU A 85 -13.93 -0.20 -4.12
C GLU A 85 -12.81 -1.24 -3.98
N ALA A 86 -13.12 -2.37 -3.32
CA ALA A 86 -12.19 -3.47 -3.16
C ALA A 86 -12.03 -4.35 -4.39
N ALA A 87 -12.88 -4.17 -5.41
CA ALA A 87 -12.85 -4.97 -6.63
C ALA A 87 -11.46 -4.96 -7.28
N ALA A 88 -10.83 -6.11 -7.31
CA ALA A 88 -9.57 -6.32 -8.00
C ALA A 88 -9.84 -6.55 -9.49
N HIS A 89 -9.18 -5.80 -10.33
CA HIS A 89 -9.18 -6.10 -11.77
C HIS A 89 -8.17 -7.21 -12.05
N GLU A 90 -8.58 -8.21 -12.83
CA GLU A 90 -7.64 -9.23 -13.29
C GLU A 90 -6.55 -8.63 -14.18
N PRO A 91 -5.28 -8.92 -13.91
CA PRO A 91 -4.19 -8.42 -14.72
C PRO A 91 -4.17 -9.12 -16.09
N THR A 92 -4.08 -8.34 -17.15
CA THR A 92 -3.94 -8.84 -18.52
C THR A 92 -2.48 -8.82 -18.97
N GLN A 93 -2.20 -9.33 -20.17
CA GLN A 93 -0.87 -9.31 -20.74
C GLN A 93 -0.35 -7.86 -20.92
N CYS A 94 0.95 -7.68 -20.71
CA CYS A 94 1.61 -6.40 -20.92
C CYS A 94 1.61 -6.03 -22.41
N ILE A 95 0.97 -4.91 -22.76
CA ILE A 95 0.88 -4.38 -24.13
C ILE A 95 2.11 -3.53 -24.53
N ASN A 96 3.15 -3.50 -23.73
CA ASN A 96 4.41 -2.77 -23.96
C ASN A 96 4.25 -1.25 -24.21
N CYS A 97 3.22 -0.60 -23.69
CA CYS A 97 2.92 0.83 -23.92
C CYS A 97 3.93 1.80 -23.27
N GLY A 98 4.78 1.35 -22.36
CA GLY A 98 5.82 2.14 -21.70
C GLY A 98 5.33 3.18 -20.68
N ARG A 99 4.02 3.25 -20.35
CA ARG A 99 3.49 4.24 -19.40
C ARG A 99 4.15 4.14 -18.02
N CYS A 100 4.36 2.92 -17.51
CA CYS A 100 5.01 2.68 -16.23
C CYS A 100 6.45 3.20 -16.16
N ILE A 101 7.18 3.17 -17.29
CA ILE A 101 8.55 3.68 -17.39
C ILE A 101 8.54 5.21 -17.44
N ARG A 102 7.71 5.80 -18.32
CA ARG A 102 7.64 7.25 -18.47
C ARG A 102 7.18 7.99 -17.20
N GLN A 103 6.31 7.37 -16.43
CA GLN A 103 5.76 7.96 -15.20
C GLN A 103 6.58 7.60 -13.95
N CYS A 104 7.65 6.81 -14.08
CA CYS A 104 8.46 6.45 -12.94
C CYS A 104 9.32 7.64 -12.47
N PRO A 105 9.15 8.16 -11.24
CA PRO A 105 9.95 9.27 -10.73
C PRO A 105 11.43 8.90 -10.58
N MET A 106 11.72 7.61 -10.37
CA MET A 106 13.09 7.08 -10.25
C MET A 106 13.65 6.62 -11.61
N LYS A 107 12.93 6.83 -12.72
CA LYS A 107 13.33 6.44 -14.09
C LYS A 107 13.70 4.95 -14.22
N LEU A 108 13.08 4.10 -13.43
CA LEU A 108 13.25 2.65 -13.49
C LEU A 108 12.39 2.05 -14.61
N SER A 109 12.62 0.78 -14.93
CA SER A 109 11.76 -0.02 -15.79
C SER A 109 10.91 -1.02 -14.99
N PRO A 110 9.76 -0.62 -14.43
CA PRO A 110 8.92 -1.50 -13.61
C PRO A 110 8.45 -2.75 -14.36
N ARG A 111 8.22 -2.64 -15.69
CA ARG A 111 7.86 -3.75 -16.55
C ARG A 111 8.95 -4.83 -16.61
N ASP A 112 10.21 -4.41 -16.77
CA ASP A 112 11.31 -5.38 -16.92
C ASP A 112 11.67 -6.00 -15.56
N ILE A 113 11.52 -5.24 -14.47
CA ILE A 113 11.62 -5.77 -13.10
C ILE A 113 10.54 -6.85 -12.87
N GLU A 114 9.28 -6.58 -13.22
CA GLU A 114 8.21 -7.57 -13.10
C GLU A 114 8.50 -8.84 -13.94
N ARG A 115 8.95 -8.67 -15.18
CA ARG A 115 9.33 -9.81 -16.04
C ARG A 115 10.43 -10.67 -15.41
N ALA A 116 11.45 -10.04 -14.83
CA ALA A 116 12.52 -10.75 -14.14
C ALA A 116 12.01 -11.51 -12.91
N VAL A 117 11.08 -10.92 -12.14
CA VAL A 117 10.43 -11.58 -11.00
C VAL A 117 9.62 -12.78 -11.44
N LEU A 118 8.79 -12.64 -12.49
CA LEU A 118 7.98 -13.74 -13.02
C LEU A 118 8.82 -14.88 -13.59
N ALA A 119 10.01 -14.57 -14.09
CA ALA A 119 10.99 -15.56 -14.55
C ALA A 119 11.83 -16.16 -13.40
N GLY A 120 11.59 -15.78 -12.13
CA GLY A 120 12.39 -16.22 -10.98
C GLY A 120 13.82 -15.67 -10.94
N SER A 121 14.18 -14.75 -11.84
CA SER A 121 15.53 -14.18 -11.98
C SER A 121 15.73 -12.97 -11.08
N PHE A 122 15.82 -13.18 -9.76
CA PHE A 122 15.97 -12.09 -8.79
C PHE A 122 17.30 -11.35 -8.93
N ALA A 123 18.40 -12.01 -9.31
CA ALA A 123 19.67 -11.36 -9.61
C ALA A 123 19.51 -10.28 -10.71
N ARG A 124 18.73 -10.56 -11.74
CA ARG A 124 18.42 -9.60 -12.80
C ARG A 124 17.70 -8.35 -12.27
N THR A 125 16.89 -8.46 -11.23
CA THR A 125 16.20 -7.29 -10.65
C THR A 125 17.17 -6.33 -9.97
N GLU A 126 18.31 -6.80 -9.47
CA GLU A 126 19.37 -5.96 -8.90
C GLU A 126 20.06 -5.14 -9.99
N GLU A 127 20.36 -5.73 -11.15
CA GLU A 127 20.91 -5.04 -12.32
C GLU A 127 19.92 -3.95 -12.85
N LEU A 128 18.62 -4.17 -12.65
CA LEU A 128 17.57 -3.21 -12.98
C LEU A 128 17.34 -2.17 -11.87
N PHE A 129 18.23 -2.09 -10.91
CA PHE A 129 18.21 -1.13 -9.80
C PHE A 129 16.91 -1.15 -8.96
N VAL A 130 16.33 -2.32 -8.74
CA VAL A 130 15.07 -2.47 -7.99
C VAL A 130 15.13 -1.84 -6.59
N SER A 131 16.29 -1.86 -5.95
CA SER A 131 16.53 -1.28 -4.62
C SER A 131 16.29 0.25 -4.58
N SER A 132 16.46 0.95 -5.69
CA SER A 132 16.24 2.40 -5.81
C SER A 132 14.76 2.77 -5.92
N CYS A 133 13.85 1.81 -6.05
CA CYS A 133 12.42 2.10 -6.14
C CYS A 133 11.87 2.62 -4.80
N MET A 134 11.18 3.77 -4.82
CA MET A 134 10.52 4.33 -3.63
C MET A 134 9.09 3.79 -3.38
N GLU A 135 8.64 2.82 -4.17
CA GLU A 135 7.34 2.14 -4.05
C GLU A 135 6.12 3.07 -4.08
N CYS A 136 6.19 4.17 -4.82
CA CYS A 136 5.14 5.19 -4.90
C CYS A 136 3.81 4.71 -5.53
N GLY A 137 3.77 3.54 -6.16
CA GLY A 137 2.55 2.97 -6.74
C GLY A 137 2.17 3.48 -8.14
N VAL A 138 2.76 4.56 -8.63
CA VAL A 138 2.38 5.19 -9.90
C VAL A 138 2.41 4.22 -11.08
N CYS A 139 3.42 3.35 -11.16
CA CYS A 139 3.55 2.39 -12.25
C CYS A 139 2.37 1.41 -12.35
N SER A 140 1.86 0.90 -11.22
CA SER A 140 0.67 0.05 -11.18
C SER A 140 -0.59 0.85 -11.50
N PHE A 141 -0.70 2.08 -11.01
CA PHE A 141 -1.85 2.96 -11.23
C PHE A 141 -2.05 3.29 -12.71
N VAL A 142 -0.98 3.68 -13.42
CA VAL A 142 -1.05 4.07 -14.84
C VAL A 142 -1.10 2.87 -15.80
N CYS A 143 -0.97 1.65 -15.30
CA CYS A 143 -0.94 0.45 -16.13
C CYS A 143 -2.33 0.13 -16.70
N PRO A 144 -2.55 0.19 -18.03
CA PRO A 144 -3.84 -0.16 -18.62
C PRO A 144 -4.15 -1.66 -18.49
N ALA A 145 -3.11 -2.49 -18.43
CA ALA A 145 -3.21 -3.95 -18.24
C ALA A 145 -3.35 -4.35 -16.75
N LYS A 146 -3.52 -3.39 -15.83
CA LYS A 146 -3.72 -3.61 -14.38
C LYS A 146 -2.68 -4.53 -13.72
N ARG A 147 -1.44 -4.50 -14.23
CA ARG A 147 -0.34 -5.34 -13.74
C ARG A 147 0.07 -4.96 -12.30
N PRO A 148 0.31 -5.96 -11.43
CA PRO A 148 0.72 -5.74 -10.04
C PRO A 148 2.23 -5.39 -9.91
N LEU A 149 2.67 -4.33 -10.61
CA LEU A 149 4.08 -3.95 -10.73
C LEU A 149 4.74 -3.66 -9.38
N VAL A 150 4.05 -2.95 -8.48
CA VAL A 150 4.59 -2.63 -7.15
C VAL A 150 4.75 -3.88 -6.30
N GLN A 151 3.82 -4.82 -6.37
CA GLN A 151 3.89 -6.08 -5.65
C GLN A 151 5.10 -6.91 -6.11
N ALA A 152 5.32 -6.98 -7.42
CA ALA A 152 6.51 -7.64 -7.98
C ALA A 152 7.81 -6.98 -7.50
N ILE A 153 7.87 -5.65 -7.48
CA ILE A 153 9.02 -4.89 -6.95
C ILE A 153 9.25 -5.19 -5.46
N ARG A 154 8.20 -5.20 -4.65
CA ARG A 154 8.28 -5.53 -3.22
C ARG A 154 8.80 -6.95 -3.01
N LEU A 155 8.30 -7.91 -3.80
CA LEU A 155 8.77 -9.30 -3.76
C LEU A 155 10.26 -9.40 -4.11
N ALA A 156 10.71 -8.73 -5.17
CA ALA A 156 12.13 -8.68 -5.55
C ALA A 156 13.01 -8.13 -4.43
N LYS A 157 12.61 -7.00 -3.84
CA LYS A 157 13.36 -6.41 -2.71
C LYS A 157 13.42 -7.31 -1.49
N LYS A 158 12.33 -8.02 -1.18
CA LYS A 158 12.29 -8.98 -0.08
C LYS A 158 13.26 -10.13 -0.34
N SER A 159 13.20 -10.74 -1.51
CA SER A 159 14.08 -11.84 -1.90
C SER A 159 15.56 -11.46 -1.86
N LEU A 160 15.93 -10.27 -2.36
CA LEU A 160 17.32 -9.77 -2.30
C LEU A 160 17.80 -9.52 -0.86
N LYS A 161 16.93 -9.13 0.05
CA LYS A 161 17.27 -8.95 1.47
C LYS A 161 17.49 -10.30 2.17
N GLU A 162 16.70 -11.30 1.85
CA GLU A 162 16.78 -12.65 2.42
C GLU A 162 18.01 -13.40 1.87
N GLY A 163 18.35 -13.25 0.60
CA GLY A 163 19.51 -13.83 -0.02
C GLY A 163 20.86 -13.21 0.41
N ARG A 164 20.84 -12.06 1.10
CA ARG A 164 22.03 -11.39 1.67
C ARG A 164 22.30 -11.75 3.14
N LYS A 165 21.46 -12.58 3.75
CA LYS A 165 21.66 -13.14 5.09
C LYS A 165 22.35 -14.49 4.99
#